data_e87b94b710e1cb256b20e7f5e7266b0d
#
_entry.id   e87b94b710e1cb256b20e7f5e7266b0d
#
_cell.length_a   1.000
_cell.length_b   1.000
_cell.length_c   1.000
_cell.angle_alpha   90.00
_cell.angle_beta   90.00
_cell.angle_gamma   90.00
#
_symmetry.space_group_name_H-M   'P 1'
#
loop_
_entity.id
_entity.type
_entity.pdbx_description
1 polymer ?
#
loop_
_entity_poly.entity_id
_entity_poly.type
_entity_poly.pdbx_seq_one_letter_code
_entity_poly.pdbx_strand_id
1 'polypeptide(L)'
;DSTIIKWDSVVRDRPEWNRDLSLYQAFRVSAVPHFQQVARMIGKDTMQKWLDSTHYGNKKIGPAIDQFWLDNSLLISNDEQVWLAKLLYFRQLPFRHSVQEEVKRMMIQENTTNYQLAYKTGWGKTVSGNELGWIVGWIEENRHVYFFSMNLESADHNINITEVRKK
;
A
#
# COMPACT_ATOMS: atom_id res chain seq x y z
N ASP A 1 -11.28 -13.21 0.22
CA ASP A 1 -11.02 -13.47 -1.20
C ASP A 1 -10.08 -14.66 -1.35
N SER A 2 -10.54 -15.69 -2.09
CA SER A 2 -9.80 -16.94 -2.35
C SER A 2 -8.90 -16.86 -3.59
N THR A 3 -8.80 -15.71 -4.24
CA THR A 3 -7.95 -15.53 -5.43
C THR A 3 -6.50 -15.77 -5.11
N ILE A 4 -5.92 -16.79 -5.73
CA ILE A 4 -4.49 -17.13 -5.61
C ILE A 4 -3.74 -16.52 -6.78
N ILE A 5 -2.72 -15.71 -6.46
CA ILE A 5 -1.77 -15.17 -7.42
C ILE A 5 -0.58 -16.12 -7.47
N LYS A 6 -0.33 -16.65 -8.67
CA LYS A 6 0.73 -17.64 -8.87
C LYS A 6 2.11 -16.99 -8.78
N TRP A 7 3.04 -17.70 -8.16
CA TRP A 7 4.44 -17.34 -8.19
C TRP A 7 5.00 -17.46 -9.61
N ASP A 8 5.79 -16.49 -10.01
CA ASP A 8 6.42 -16.43 -11.34
C ASP A 8 7.69 -17.29 -11.47
N SER A 9 7.99 -18.12 -10.47
CA SER A 9 9.16 -18.98 -10.38
C SER A 9 10.52 -18.26 -10.31
N VAL A 10 10.51 -16.92 -10.14
CA VAL A 10 11.73 -16.13 -9.94
C VAL A 10 12.05 -16.07 -8.45
N VAL A 11 13.21 -16.60 -8.07
CA VAL A 11 13.68 -16.56 -6.67
C VAL A 11 14.18 -15.15 -6.32
N ARG A 12 13.68 -14.62 -5.20
CA ARG A 12 14.03 -13.30 -4.67
C ARG A 12 14.54 -13.42 -3.24
N ASP A 13 15.24 -12.41 -2.76
CA ASP A 13 15.84 -12.35 -1.42
C ASP A 13 14.80 -12.38 -0.27
N ARG A 14 13.52 -12.19 -0.59
CA ARG A 14 12.40 -12.34 0.35
C ARG A 14 11.73 -13.68 0.16
N PRO A 15 12.03 -14.69 0.98
CA PRO A 15 11.50 -16.05 0.81
C PRO A 15 9.98 -16.13 0.83
N GLU A 16 9.32 -15.23 1.59
CA GLU A 16 7.87 -15.14 1.67
C GLU A 16 7.18 -14.78 0.34
N TRP A 17 7.93 -14.24 -0.64
CA TRP A 17 7.44 -13.92 -1.99
C TRP A 17 7.59 -15.07 -2.99
N ASN A 18 8.40 -16.09 -2.66
CA ASN A 18 8.78 -17.18 -3.56
C ASN A 18 7.79 -18.34 -3.48
N ARG A 19 6.51 -18.05 -3.54
CA ARG A 19 5.41 -19.01 -3.51
C ARG A 19 4.10 -18.40 -4.01
N ASP A 20 3.12 -19.25 -4.28
CA ASP A 20 1.75 -18.82 -4.53
C ASP A 20 1.18 -18.11 -3.28
N LEU A 21 0.52 -16.99 -3.48
CA LEU A 21 -0.09 -16.21 -2.39
C LEU A 21 -1.54 -15.84 -2.71
N SER A 22 -2.40 -15.88 -1.70
CA SER A 22 -3.67 -15.18 -1.80
C SER A 22 -3.44 -13.66 -1.81
N LEU A 23 -4.42 -12.91 -2.30
CA LEU A 23 -4.34 -11.44 -2.29
C LEU A 23 -4.11 -10.90 -0.86
N TYR A 24 -4.78 -11.50 0.13
CA TYR A 24 -4.58 -11.19 1.54
C TYR A 24 -3.12 -11.40 1.98
N GLN A 25 -2.56 -12.58 1.69
CA GLN A 25 -1.18 -12.90 2.04
C GLN A 25 -0.19 -11.99 1.33
N ALA A 26 -0.37 -11.75 0.02
CA ALA A 26 0.46 -10.85 -0.76
C ALA A 26 0.45 -9.41 -0.19
N PHE A 27 -0.71 -8.92 0.25
CA PHE A 27 -0.84 -7.62 0.90
C PHE A 27 -0.07 -7.55 2.23
N ARG A 28 -0.21 -8.58 3.08
CA ARG A 28 0.45 -8.65 4.40
C ARG A 28 1.97 -8.64 4.29
N VAL A 29 2.53 -9.37 3.33
CA VAL A 29 3.99 -9.43 3.13
C VAL A 29 4.50 -8.41 2.11
N SER A 30 3.64 -7.51 1.63
CA SER A 30 3.97 -6.51 0.60
C SER A 30 4.65 -7.14 -0.63
N ALA A 31 4.07 -8.21 -1.16
CA ALA A 31 4.63 -8.99 -2.27
C ALA A 31 4.54 -8.22 -3.59
N VAL A 32 5.50 -7.32 -3.83
CA VAL A 32 5.58 -6.48 -5.04
C VAL A 32 5.38 -7.29 -6.33
N PRO A 33 6.05 -8.44 -6.56
CA PRO A 33 5.88 -9.19 -7.81
C PRO A 33 4.45 -9.67 -8.04
N HIS A 34 3.73 -10.02 -6.97
CA HIS A 34 2.32 -10.43 -7.06
C HIS A 34 1.43 -9.22 -7.43
N PHE A 35 1.66 -8.06 -6.83
CA PHE A 35 0.92 -6.84 -7.18
C PHE A 35 1.26 -6.32 -8.58
N GLN A 36 2.46 -6.56 -9.08
CA GLN A 36 2.80 -6.31 -10.48
C GLN A 36 1.96 -7.16 -11.43
N GLN A 37 1.76 -8.44 -11.11
CA GLN A 37 0.84 -9.29 -11.89
C GLN A 37 -0.60 -8.77 -11.83
N VAL A 38 -1.09 -8.39 -10.64
CA VAL A 38 -2.42 -7.79 -10.48
C VAL A 38 -2.56 -6.51 -11.30
N ALA A 39 -1.57 -5.63 -11.31
CA ALA A 39 -1.59 -4.41 -12.11
C ALA A 39 -1.67 -4.72 -13.63
N ARG A 40 -0.91 -5.70 -14.11
CA ARG A 40 -1.00 -6.15 -15.51
C ARG A 40 -2.39 -6.73 -15.85
N MET A 41 -3.00 -7.48 -14.92
CA MET A 41 -4.35 -8.03 -15.10
C MET A 41 -5.43 -6.94 -15.13
N ILE A 42 -5.29 -5.89 -14.32
CA ILE A 42 -6.20 -4.71 -14.31
C ILE A 42 -6.08 -3.93 -15.62
N GLY A 43 -4.87 -3.77 -16.12
CA GLY A 43 -4.57 -3.01 -17.33
C GLY A 43 -4.56 -1.49 -17.12
N LYS A 44 -3.86 -0.79 -18.04
CA LYS A 44 -3.57 0.64 -17.89
C LYS A 44 -4.83 1.51 -17.86
N ASP A 45 -5.75 1.28 -18.78
CA ASP A 45 -6.95 2.13 -18.90
C ASP A 45 -7.88 2.00 -17.67
N THR A 46 -8.02 0.80 -17.15
CA THR A 46 -8.82 0.55 -15.94
C THR A 46 -8.13 1.15 -14.71
N MET A 47 -6.82 0.99 -14.60
CA MET A 47 -6.05 1.59 -13.50
C MET A 47 -6.14 3.11 -13.54
N GLN A 48 -6.03 3.74 -14.73
CA GLN A 48 -6.15 5.19 -14.87
C GLN A 48 -7.51 5.68 -14.42
N LYS A 49 -8.60 5.01 -14.83
CA LYS A 49 -9.96 5.36 -14.37
C LYS A 49 -10.09 5.35 -12.85
N TRP A 50 -9.44 4.40 -12.18
CA TRP A 50 -9.48 4.32 -10.71
C TRP A 50 -8.61 5.39 -10.05
N LEU A 51 -7.43 5.70 -10.58
CA LEU A 51 -6.61 6.83 -10.08
C LEU A 51 -7.36 8.16 -10.23
N ASP A 52 -8.06 8.35 -11.35
CA ASP A 52 -8.85 9.55 -11.60
C ASP A 52 -10.05 9.67 -10.65
N SER A 53 -10.82 8.59 -10.49
CA SER A 53 -12.03 8.58 -9.67
C SER A 53 -11.76 8.66 -8.17
N THR A 54 -10.60 8.19 -7.72
CA THR A 54 -10.16 8.31 -6.33
C THR A 54 -9.34 9.57 -6.06
N HIS A 55 -9.06 10.36 -7.11
CA HIS A 55 -8.15 11.51 -7.03
C HIS A 55 -6.80 11.17 -6.40
N TYR A 56 -6.21 10.03 -6.76
CA TYR A 56 -5.02 9.51 -6.13
C TYR A 56 -3.76 10.25 -6.59
N GLY A 57 -3.24 11.15 -5.75
CA GLY A 57 -2.04 11.92 -5.98
C GLY A 57 -2.02 12.62 -7.35
N ASN A 58 -0.88 12.57 -8.04
CA ASN A 58 -0.72 13.14 -9.38
C ASN A 58 -1.38 12.30 -10.50
N LYS A 59 -1.97 11.14 -10.20
CA LYS A 59 -2.68 10.22 -11.12
C LYS A 59 -1.85 9.71 -12.30
N LYS A 60 -0.53 9.83 -12.24
CA LYS A 60 0.35 9.45 -13.37
C LYS A 60 0.69 7.97 -13.33
N ILE A 61 0.34 7.27 -14.41
CA ILE A 61 0.88 5.96 -14.72
C ILE A 61 2.05 6.17 -15.69
N GLY A 62 3.24 5.74 -15.27
CA GLY A 62 4.43 5.78 -16.11
C GLY A 62 4.34 4.89 -17.35
N PRO A 63 5.46 4.64 -18.02
CA PRO A 63 5.47 3.82 -19.24
C PRO A 63 5.04 2.37 -18.95
N ALA A 64 5.34 1.82 -17.75
CA ALA A 64 5.01 0.46 -17.35
C ALA A 64 3.93 0.44 -16.26
N ILE A 65 2.82 -0.25 -16.54
CA ILE A 65 1.67 -0.38 -15.62
C ILE A 65 2.04 -1.04 -14.29
N ASP A 66 3.08 -1.80 -14.23
CA ASP A 66 3.52 -2.56 -13.07
C ASP A 66 4.73 -1.93 -12.34
N GLN A 67 5.08 -0.67 -12.67
CA GLN A 67 6.20 0.06 -12.09
C GLN A 67 5.82 1.45 -11.53
N PHE A 68 4.71 2.03 -11.93
CA PHE A 68 4.38 3.45 -11.71
C PHE A 68 4.39 3.89 -10.23
N TRP A 69 4.19 2.97 -9.29
CA TRP A 69 4.31 3.24 -7.84
C TRP A 69 5.72 2.98 -7.29
N LEU A 70 6.66 2.50 -8.14
CA LEU A 70 8.05 2.19 -7.79
C LEU A 70 9.05 3.13 -8.47
N ASP A 71 8.68 3.68 -9.64
CA ASP A 71 9.56 4.45 -10.53
C ASP A 71 9.42 5.98 -10.37
N ASN A 72 8.74 6.42 -9.32
CA ASN A 72 8.40 7.82 -9.05
C ASN A 72 7.46 8.49 -10.09
N SER A 73 6.78 7.74 -10.93
CA SER A 73 5.75 8.30 -11.81
C SER A 73 4.53 8.76 -11.02
N LEU A 74 4.06 7.92 -10.08
CA LEU A 74 2.97 8.24 -9.18
C LEU A 74 3.51 8.88 -7.91
N LEU A 75 3.07 10.10 -7.63
CA LEU A 75 3.43 10.87 -6.44
C LEU A 75 2.17 11.22 -5.66
N ILE A 76 2.25 11.18 -4.34
CA ILE A 76 1.16 11.52 -3.43
C ILE A 76 1.73 12.16 -2.16
N SER A 77 1.01 13.14 -1.60
CA SER A 77 1.36 13.78 -0.34
C SER A 77 0.86 12.99 0.88
N ASN A 78 1.39 13.30 2.07
CA ASN A 78 0.89 12.77 3.33
C ASN A 78 -0.57 13.13 3.58
N ASP A 79 -0.96 14.38 3.28
CA ASP A 79 -2.35 14.86 3.47
C ASP A 79 -3.33 14.08 2.59
N GLU A 80 -2.98 13.84 1.32
CA GLU A 80 -3.79 13.00 0.42
C GLU A 80 -3.88 11.55 0.91
N GLN A 81 -2.80 10.99 1.46
CA GLN A 81 -2.82 9.63 2.05
C GLN A 81 -3.72 9.56 3.29
N VAL A 82 -3.67 10.55 4.18
CA VAL A 82 -4.58 10.63 5.34
C VAL A 82 -6.03 10.73 4.86
N TRP A 83 -6.29 11.55 3.84
CA TRP A 83 -7.62 11.69 3.26
C TRP A 83 -8.13 10.36 2.69
N LEU A 84 -7.31 9.64 1.93
CA LEU A 84 -7.66 8.33 1.39
C LEU A 84 -7.90 7.28 2.47
N ALA A 85 -7.07 7.25 3.51
CA ALA A 85 -7.26 6.37 4.67
C ALA A 85 -8.62 6.64 5.35
N LYS A 86 -8.99 7.91 5.49
CA LYS A 86 -10.28 8.33 6.02
C LYS A 86 -11.44 7.89 5.12
N LEU A 87 -11.36 8.11 3.81
CA LEU A 87 -12.38 7.65 2.86
C LEU A 87 -12.54 6.13 2.87
N LEU A 88 -11.44 5.39 2.93
CA LEU A 88 -11.47 3.92 3.05
C LEU A 88 -12.15 3.50 4.35
N TYR A 89 -11.76 4.09 5.46
CA TYR A 89 -12.33 3.76 6.78
C TYR A 89 -13.84 3.92 6.82
N PHE A 90 -14.36 5.05 6.29
CA PHE A 90 -15.79 5.36 6.23
C PHE A 90 -16.51 4.76 5.00
N ARG A 91 -15.84 3.94 4.20
CA ARG A 91 -16.39 3.30 2.98
C ARG A 91 -16.91 4.31 1.95
N GLN A 92 -16.24 5.43 1.81
CA GLN A 92 -16.60 6.53 0.92
C GLN A 92 -15.82 6.53 -0.40
N LEU A 93 -14.93 5.56 -0.61
CA LEU A 93 -14.27 5.37 -1.91
C LEU A 93 -15.26 4.79 -2.93
N PRO A 94 -15.07 5.03 -4.25
CA PRO A 94 -15.96 4.58 -5.30
C PRO A 94 -15.83 3.06 -5.59
N PHE A 95 -15.68 2.26 -4.54
CA PHE A 95 -15.60 0.80 -4.59
C PHE A 95 -16.77 0.18 -3.82
N ARG A 96 -17.06 -1.09 -4.10
CA ARG A 96 -18.05 -1.84 -3.32
C ARG A 96 -17.67 -1.83 -1.83
N HIS A 97 -18.65 -1.65 -0.97
CA HIS A 97 -18.41 -1.62 0.48
C HIS A 97 -17.70 -2.89 0.98
N SER A 98 -18.06 -4.07 0.47
CA SER A 98 -17.41 -5.34 0.83
C SER A 98 -15.92 -5.36 0.49
N VAL A 99 -15.51 -4.76 -0.63
CA VAL A 99 -14.09 -4.65 -1.02
C VAL A 99 -13.35 -3.72 -0.08
N GLN A 100 -13.96 -2.58 0.28
CA GLN A 100 -13.36 -1.64 1.22
C GLN A 100 -13.19 -2.26 2.62
N GLU A 101 -14.19 -3.02 3.11
CA GLU A 101 -14.08 -3.74 4.37
C GLU A 101 -12.98 -4.82 4.34
N GLU A 102 -12.81 -5.50 3.20
CA GLU A 102 -11.74 -6.47 3.03
C GLU A 102 -10.36 -5.80 3.13
N VAL A 103 -10.17 -4.65 2.45
CA VAL A 103 -8.91 -3.89 2.53
C VAL A 103 -8.66 -3.38 3.95
N LYS A 104 -9.68 -2.86 4.64
CA LYS A 104 -9.57 -2.44 6.05
C LYS A 104 -9.09 -3.61 6.92
N ARG A 105 -9.71 -4.79 6.76
CA ARG A 105 -9.33 -5.99 7.51
C ARG A 105 -7.88 -6.41 7.24
N MET A 106 -7.43 -6.32 5.99
CA MET A 106 -6.04 -6.59 5.63
C MET A 106 -5.04 -5.64 6.28
N MET A 107 -5.45 -4.39 6.57
CA MET A 107 -4.59 -3.38 7.19
C MET A 107 -4.43 -3.57 8.72
N ILE A 108 -5.33 -4.29 9.40
CA ILE A 108 -5.27 -4.47 10.86
C ILE A 108 -3.97 -5.18 11.24
N GLN A 109 -3.18 -4.55 12.10
CA GLN A 109 -1.93 -5.08 12.63
C GLN A 109 -2.11 -5.56 14.08
N GLU A 110 -2.84 -4.79 14.87
CA GLU A 110 -3.13 -5.09 16.26
C GLU A 110 -4.62 -4.86 16.55
N ASN A 111 -5.19 -5.76 17.32
CA ASN A 111 -6.58 -5.65 17.78
C ASN A 111 -6.63 -6.11 19.23
N THR A 112 -6.70 -5.16 20.15
CA THR A 112 -6.70 -5.38 21.58
C THR A 112 -8.04 -4.99 22.18
N THR A 113 -8.21 -5.14 23.51
CA THR A 113 -9.39 -4.65 24.22
C THR A 113 -9.47 -3.12 24.30
N ASN A 114 -8.34 -2.44 24.15
CA ASN A 114 -8.24 -0.99 24.34
C ASN A 114 -8.22 -0.23 23.01
N TYR A 115 -7.55 -0.80 21.99
CA TYR A 115 -7.41 -0.15 20.69
C TYR A 115 -7.31 -1.17 19.55
N GLN A 116 -7.60 -0.69 18.36
CA GLN A 116 -7.27 -1.37 17.10
C GLN A 116 -6.32 -0.48 16.28
N LEU A 117 -5.18 -1.02 15.89
CA LEU A 117 -4.21 -0.36 15.03
C LEU A 117 -4.21 -1.00 13.65
N ALA A 118 -4.45 -0.19 12.62
CA ALA A 118 -4.45 -0.62 11.23
C ALA A 118 -3.54 0.26 10.40
N TYR A 119 -2.61 -0.33 9.66
CA TYR A 119 -1.74 0.42 8.76
C TYR A 119 -1.19 -0.42 7.62
N LYS A 120 -0.71 0.28 6.59
CA LYS A 120 0.13 -0.26 5.53
C LYS A 120 1.43 0.51 5.43
N THR A 121 2.51 -0.22 5.20
CA THR A 121 3.86 0.36 5.00
C THR A 121 4.24 0.34 3.52
N GLY A 122 5.03 1.32 3.11
CA GLY A 122 5.69 1.40 1.80
C GLY A 122 7.21 1.55 1.96
N TRP A 123 7.95 1.09 0.97
CA TRP A 123 9.39 1.32 0.85
C TRP A 123 9.74 1.53 -0.62
N GLY A 124 10.58 2.50 -0.88
CA GLY A 124 11.04 2.84 -2.21
C GLY A 124 12.23 3.79 -2.14
N LYS A 125 12.49 4.44 -3.26
CA LYS A 125 13.53 5.47 -3.37
C LYS A 125 12.94 6.73 -3.97
N THR A 126 13.46 7.88 -3.55
CA THR A 126 13.12 9.17 -4.17
C THR A 126 13.82 9.33 -5.53
N VAL A 127 13.44 10.36 -6.28
CA VAL A 127 14.09 10.71 -7.55
C VAL A 127 15.60 10.98 -7.36
N SER A 128 15.99 11.51 -6.21
CA SER A 128 17.39 11.73 -5.81
C SER A 128 18.11 10.44 -5.38
N GLY A 129 17.41 9.30 -5.31
CA GLY A 129 17.97 8.01 -4.92
C GLY A 129 17.97 7.75 -3.42
N ASN A 130 17.48 8.68 -2.59
CA ASN A 130 17.39 8.51 -1.14
C ASN A 130 16.41 7.38 -0.77
N GLU A 131 16.66 6.70 0.33
CA GLU A 131 15.72 5.73 0.89
C GLU A 131 14.45 6.42 1.36
N LEU A 132 13.28 5.86 1.01
CA LEU A 132 11.97 6.41 1.35
C LEU A 132 11.11 5.34 2.01
N GLY A 133 10.75 5.58 3.26
CA GLY A 133 9.81 4.75 4.02
C GLY A 133 8.47 5.44 4.20
N TRP A 134 7.38 4.71 4.04
CA TRP A 134 6.01 5.19 4.27
C TRP A 134 5.27 4.34 5.29
N ILE A 135 4.39 4.98 6.04
CA ILE A 135 3.35 4.34 6.82
C ILE A 135 2.08 5.18 6.74
N VAL A 136 0.93 4.54 6.51
CA VAL A 136 -0.38 5.17 6.47
C VAL A 136 -1.41 4.27 7.13
N GLY A 137 -2.32 4.85 7.91
CA GLY A 137 -3.32 4.06 8.60
C GLY A 137 -4.17 4.86 9.58
N TRP A 138 -4.69 4.14 10.56
CA TRP A 138 -5.50 4.69 11.65
C TRP A 138 -5.35 3.88 12.93
N ILE A 139 -5.68 4.52 14.03
CA ILE A 139 -5.89 3.89 15.33
C ILE A 139 -7.30 4.21 15.83
N GLU A 140 -8.00 3.18 16.27
CA GLU A 140 -9.28 3.31 16.96
C GLU A 140 -9.08 3.11 18.45
N GLU A 141 -9.49 4.07 19.26
CA GLU A 141 -9.39 4.02 20.70
C GLU A 141 -10.55 4.81 21.33
N ASN A 142 -11.20 4.29 22.37
CA ASN A 142 -12.25 4.98 23.13
C ASN A 142 -13.34 5.60 22.25
N ARG A 143 -13.78 4.90 21.19
CA ARG A 143 -14.77 5.33 20.20
C ARG A 143 -14.32 6.54 19.33
N HIS A 144 -13.04 6.85 19.34
CA HIS A 144 -12.41 7.80 18.42
C HIS A 144 -11.56 7.09 17.40
N VAL A 145 -11.41 7.71 16.24
CA VAL A 145 -10.47 7.24 15.22
C VAL A 145 -9.52 8.38 14.85
N TYR A 146 -8.25 8.05 14.85
CA TYR A 146 -7.15 8.97 14.49
C TYR A 146 -6.47 8.43 13.24
N PHE A 147 -6.41 9.25 12.20
CA PHE A 147 -5.74 8.90 10.95
C PHE A 147 -4.35 9.47 10.93
N PHE A 148 -3.41 8.72 10.37
CA PHE A 148 -2.03 9.17 10.24
C PHE A 148 -1.41 8.77 8.91
N SER A 149 -0.48 9.58 8.45
CA SER A 149 0.45 9.25 7.38
C SER A 149 1.80 9.88 7.72
N MET A 150 2.86 9.13 7.52
CA MET A 150 4.22 9.60 7.70
C MET A 150 5.09 9.06 6.58
N ASN A 151 5.98 9.88 6.07
CA ASN A 151 7.11 9.41 5.29
C ASN A 151 8.43 9.82 5.97
N LEU A 152 9.43 9.01 5.75
CA LEU A 152 10.79 9.22 6.23
C LEU A 152 11.73 9.08 5.04
N GLU A 153 12.55 10.10 4.81
CA GLU A 153 13.58 10.08 3.77
C GLU A 153 14.96 10.11 4.40
N SER A 154 15.89 9.34 3.83
CA SER A 154 17.30 9.33 4.28
C SER A 154 18.25 9.17 3.10
N ALA A 155 19.30 9.99 3.09
CA ALA A 155 20.43 9.83 2.19
C ALA A 155 21.39 8.69 2.62
N ASP A 156 21.28 8.20 3.86
CA ASP A 156 22.03 7.03 4.33
C ASP A 156 21.41 5.73 3.81
N HIS A 157 22.06 5.12 2.84
CA HIS A 157 21.62 3.84 2.25
C HIS A 157 21.78 2.62 3.17
N ASN A 158 22.48 2.77 4.30
CA ASN A 158 22.61 1.72 5.31
C ASN A 158 21.48 1.75 6.35
N ILE A 159 20.63 2.77 6.33
CA ILE A 159 19.51 2.87 7.26
C ILE A 159 18.53 1.71 7.03
N ASN A 160 18.13 1.04 8.10
CA ASN A 160 17.00 0.12 8.03
C ASN A 160 15.68 0.91 8.11
N ILE A 161 15.34 1.60 7.02
CA ILE A 161 14.15 2.45 6.94
C ILE A 161 12.85 1.66 7.17
N THR A 162 12.87 0.35 6.91
CA THR A 162 11.71 -0.52 7.11
C THR A 162 11.38 -0.73 8.59
N GLU A 163 12.36 -0.59 9.46
CA GLU A 163 12.16 -0.65 10.92
C GLU A 163 11.97 0.74 11.51
N VAL A 164 12.76 1.73 11.08
CA VAL A 164 12.72 3.10 11.64
C VAL A 164 11.35 3.74 11.44
N ARG A 165 10.69 3.54 10.29
CA ARG A 165 9.35 4.08 10.02
C ARG A 165 8.24 3.53 10.91
N LYS A 166 8.50 2.49 11.72
CA LYS A 166 7.53 1.88 12.64
C LYS A 166 7.74 2.29 14.10
N LYS A 167 8.80 3.01 14.39
CA LYS A 167 9.13 3.54 15.72
C LYS A 167 8.52 4.91 15.94
#